data_a4654ccd6579fe3d558e22506bd4356c
#
_entry.id   a4654ccd6579fe3d558e22506bd4356c
#
_cell.length_a   1.000
_cell.length_b   1.000
_cell.length_c   1.000
_cell.angle_alpha   90.00
_cell.angle_beta   90.00
_cell.angle_gamma   90.00
#
_symmetry.space_group_name_H-M   'P 1'
#
loop_
_entity.id
_entity.type
_entity.pdbx_description
1 polymer ?
#
loop_
_entity_poly.entity_id
_entity_poly.type
_entity_poly.pdbx_seq_one_letter_code
_entity_poly.pdbx_strand_id
1 'polypeptide(L)' 'MKAKKYIEVENVQGKKVTIPVHQVQFIMNDGTLVFKSEASGKNIGVKLTKESKQIIIENL' A
#
# COMPACT_ATOMS: atom_id res chain seq x y z
N MET A 1 0.33 2.05 20.73
CA MET A 1 0.88 1.06 19.79
C MET A 1 -0.06 0.89 18.63
N LYS A 2 0.46 0.98 17.40
CA LYS A 2 -0.38 0.79 16.22
C LYS A 2 -0.63 -0.69 16.00
N ALA A 3 -1.90 -1.05 15.81
CA ALA A 3 -2.25 -2.41 15.45
C ALA A 3 -1.77 -2.71 14.02
N LYS A 4 -1.35 -3.95 13.78
CA LYS A 4 -0.98 -4.37 12.43
C LYS A 4 -2.24 -4.45 11.58
N LYS A 5 -2.20 -3.83 10.40
CA LYS A 5 -3.36 -3.77 9.53
C LYS A 5 -2.94 -4.09 8.10
N TYR A 6 -3.64 -5.02 7.50
CA TYR A 6 -3.39 -5.46 6.11
C TYR A 6 -4.66 -5.27 5.31
N ILE A 7 -4.52 -4.66 4.13
CA ILE A 7 -5.66 -4.42 3.24
C ILE A 7 -5.30 -4.91 1.85
N GLU A 8 -6.22 -5.67 1.24
CA GLU A 8 -6.04 -6.16 -0.12
C GLU A 8 -6.68 -5.17 -1.10
N VAL A 9 -5.89 -4.71 -2.07
CA VAL A 9 -6.34 -3.77 -3.09
C VAL A 9 -5.79 -4.19 -4.44
N GLU A 10 -6.33 -3.60 -5.52
CA GLU A 10 -5.85 -3.90 -6.87
C GLU A 10 -4.79 -2.89 -7.31
N ASN A 11 -3.76 -3.39 -7.99
CA ASN A 11 -2.79 -2.52 -8.64
C ASN A 11 -3.28 -2.15 -10.04
N VAL A 12 -2.50 -1.33 -10.76
CA VAL A 12 -2.92 -0.86 -12.10
C VAL A 12 -2.94 -1.97 -13.14
N GLN A 13 -2.36 -3.11 -12.84
CA GLN A 13 -2.38 -4.28 -13.73
C GLN A 13 -3.55 -5.20 -13.45
N GLY A 14 -4.42 -4.83 -12.51
CA GLY A 14 -5.57 -5.64 -12.16
C GLY A 14 -5.28 -6.79 -11.20
N LYS A 15 -4.08 -6.86 -10.67
CA LYS A 15 -3.71 -7.89 -9.70
C LYS A 15 -3.96 -7.40 -8.29
N LYS A 16 -4.40 -8.31 -7.43
CA LYS A 16 -4.61 -7.98 -6.02
C LYS A 16 -3.31 -8.06 -5.26
N VAL A 17 -3.06 -7.03 -4.45
CA VAL A 17 -1.87 -6.97 -3.60
C VAL A 17 -2.31 -6.67 -2.17
N THR A 18 -1.61 -7.24 -1.21
CA THR A 18 -1.88 -6.99 0.20
C THR A 18 -0.92 -5.92 0.70
N ILE A 19 -1.48 -4.83 1.21
CA ILE A 19 -0.70 -3.69 1.68
C ILE A 19 -0.71 -3.67 3.20
N PRO A 20 0.47 -3.73 3.84
CA PRO A 20 0.56 -3.54 5.30
C PRO A 20 0.45 -2.05 5.60
N VAL A 21 -0.76 -1.60 5.91
CA VAL A 21 -1.03 -0.18 6.09
C VAL A 21 -0.14 0.44 7.18
N HIS A 22 0.17 -0.34 8.21
CA HIS A 22 1.04 0.13 9.29
C HIS A 22 2.50 0.34 8.86
N GLN A 23 2.88 -0.15 7.67
CA GLN A 23 4.23 0.01 7.13
C GLN A 23 4.29 0.97 5.94
N VAL A 24 3.20 1.61 5.60
CA VAL A 24 3.17 2.58 4.51
C VAL A 24 4.04 3.78 4.89
N GLN A 25 4.95 4.15 4.00
CA GLN A 25 5.84 5.27 4.23
C GLN A 25 5.32 6.54 3.58
N PHE A 26 4.94 6.44 2.30
CA PHE A 26 4.36 7.59 1.60
C PHE A 26 3.64 7.12 0.34
N ILE A 27 2.83 8.00 -0.21
CA ILE A 27 2.11 7.77 -1.46
C ILE A 27 2.48 8.88 -2.42
N MET A 28 2.96 8.51 -3.59
CA MET A 28 3.36 9.48 -4.60
C MET A 28 2.14 10.02 -5.36
N ASN A 29 2.30 11.18 -5.99
CA ASN A 29 1.21 11.81 -6.72
C ASN A 29 0.71 10.98 -7.90
N ASP A 30 1.57 10.14 -8.47
CA ASP A 30 1.19 9.29 -9.60
C ASP A 30 0.45 8.01 -9.18
N GLY A 31 0.19 7.85 -7.89
CA GLY A 31 -0.51 6.68 -7.37
C GLY A 31 0.40 5.56 -6.89
N THR A 32 1.71 5.77 -6.93
CA THR A 32 2.64 4.78 -6.40
C THR A 32 2.68 4.85 -4.88
N LEU A 33 2.43 3.71 -4.25
CA LEU A 33 2.47 3.60 -2.79
C LEU A 33 3.77 2.90 -2.41
N VAL A 34 4.49 3.47 -1.46
CA VAL A 34 5.75 2.88 -0.98
C VAL A 34 5.55 2.41 0.46
N PHE A 35 5.85 1.14 0.69
CA PHE A 35 5.77 0.56 2.03
C PHE A 35 6.97 -0.34 2.28
N LYS A 36 7.23 -0.60 3.54
CA LYS A 36 8.33 -1.49 3.93
C LYS A 36 7.81 -2.92 4.00
N SER A 37 8.47 -3.82 3.26
CA SER A 37 8.12 -5.24 3.30
C SER A 37 8.57 -5.86 4.61
N GLU A 38 7.68 -6.51 5.32
CA GLU A 38 8.01 -7.18 6.57
C GLU A 38 8.87 -8.42 6.32
N ALA A 39 8.72 -9.04 5.15
CA ALA A 39 9.46 -10.25 4.83
C ALA A 39 10.93 -9.96 4.51
N SER A 40 11.22 -8.89 3.76
CA SER A 40 12.57 -8.58 3.31
C SER A 40 13.18 -7.35 3.98
N GLY A 41 12.38 -6.53 4.64
CA GLY A 41 12.82 -5.27 5.22
C GLY A 41 13.13 -4.20 4.19
N LYS A 42 12.83 -4.43 2.92
CA LYS A 42 13.09 -3.49 1.84
C LYS A 42 11.85 -2.68 1.51
N ASN A 43 12.07 -1.49 0.99
CA ASN A 43 10.98 -0.65 0.51
C ASN A 43 10.47 -1.16 -0.83
N ILE A 44 9.15 -1.27 -0.95
CA ILE A 44 8.50 -1.75 -2.15
C ILE A 44 7.56 -0.67 -2.65
N GLY A 45 7.63 -0.38 -3.96
CA GLY A 45 6.70 0.55 -4.61
C GLY A 45 5.67 -0.23 -5.40
N VAL A 46 4.40 0.08 -5.21
CA VAL A 46 3.30 -0.53 -5.95
C VAL A 46 2.43 0.57 -6.52
N LYS A 47 2.17 0.49 -7.83
CA LYS A 47 1.31 1.48 -8.47
C LYS A 47 -0.13 1.03 -8.36
N LEU A 48 -0.94 1.78 -7.61
CA LEU A 48 -2.33 1.42 -7.33
C LEU A 48 -3.29 2.16 -8.24
N THR A 49 -4.48 1.59 -8.42
CA THR A 49 -5.56 2.31 -9.07
C THR A 49 -5.99 3.46 -8.16
N LYS A 50 -6.73 4.41 -8.74
CA LYS A 50 -7.22 5.57 -7.99
C LYS A 50 -8.09 5.13 -6.81
N GLU A 51 -8.95 4.15 -7.04
CA GLU A 51 -9.84 3.61 -6.01
C GLU A 51 -9.04 2.94 -4.89
N SER A 52 -8.04 2.14 -5.27
CA SER A 52 -7.21 1.44 -4.29
C SER A 52 -6.40 2.42 -3.45
N LYS A 53 -5.86 3.46 -4.07
CA LYS A 53 -5.14 4.52 -3.37
C LYS A 53 -6.04 5.17 -2.33
N GLN A 54 -7.27 5.46 -2.69
CA GLN A 54 -8.21 6.10 -1.78
C GLN A 54 -8.54 5.20 -0.59
N ILE A 55 -8.70 3.90 -0.83
CA ILE A 55 -8.96 2.95 0.26
C ILE A 55 -7.80 2.97 1.26
N ILE A 56 -6.57 3.00 0.78
CA ILE A 56 -5.42 3.03 1.67
C ILE A 56 -5.38 4.34 2.46
N ILE A 57 -5.62 5.47 1.80
CA ILE A 57 -5.62 6.77 2.46
C ILE A 57 -6.65 6.81 3.59
N GLU A 58 -7.84 6.24 3.36
CA GLU A 58 -8.90 6.22 4.36
C GLU A 58 -8.57 5.33 5.56
N ASN A 59 -7.58 4.48 5.43
CA ASN A 59 -7.19 3.55 6.49
C ASN A 59 -5.85 3.91 7.16
N LEU A 60 -5.26 5.03 6.79
CA LEU A 60 -4.00 5.48 7.42
C LEU A 60 -4.16 6.04 8.83
#